data_cc2c888b63fa3a8082d9c0f7c04635b4
#
_entry.id   cc2c888b63fa3a8082d9c0f7c04635b4
#
_cell.length_a   1.000
_cell.length_b   1.000
_cell.length_c   1.000
_cell.angle_alpha   90.00
_cell.angle_beta   90.00
_cell.angle_gamma   90.00
#
_symmetry.space_group_name_H-M   'P 1'
#
loop_
_entity.id
_entity.type
_entity.pdbx_description
1 polymer ?
#
loop_
_entity_poly.entity_id
_entity_poly.type
_entity_poly.pdbx_seq_one_letter_code
_entity_poly.pdbx_strand_id
1 'polypeptide(L)'
;SKGCAWMGVVGQAFDLNLNPRIGLIVHVEGGGLSIDAFTGSKPAVGPAGYEIQLSDRPIQTSGTYKVQMRDTGGVALSDFVTLSTSASCDKNAILLNFVQAR
;
A
#
# COMPACT_ATOMS: atom_id res chain seq x y z
N SER A 1 5.90 -3.37 -12.30
CA SER A 1 4.74 -4.26 -12.40
C SER A 1 5.20 -5.70 -12.53
N LYS A 2 4.30 -6.61 -12.26
CA LYS A 2 4.60 -8.05 -12.27
C LYS A 2 3.86 -8.77 -13.39
N GLY A 3 3.56 -8.05 -14.47
CA GLY A 3 2.75 -8.58 -15.56
C GLY A 3 1.28 -8.70 -15.18
N CYS A 4 0.51 -9.46 -15.97
CA CYS A 4 -0.93 -9.56 -15.81
C CYS A 4 -1.41 -10.52 -14.71
N ALA A 5 -0.52 -11.25 -14.07
CA ALA A 5 -0.88 -12.21 -13.03
C ALA A 5 -0.79 -11.60 -11.62
N TRP A 6 -0.90 -10.28 -11.51
CA TRP A 6 -0.74 -9.56 -10.26
C TRP A 6 -1.48 -8.22 -10.31
N MET A 7 -2.02 -7.82 -9.19
CA MET A 7 -2.52 -6.47 -8.95
C MET A 7 -2.27 -6.13 -7.49
N GLY A 8 -1.77 -4.92 -7.22
CA GLY A 8 -1.49 -4.56 -5.85
C GLY A 8 -1.17 -3.09 -5.65
N VAL A 9 -0.82 -2.76 -4.41
CA VAL A 9 -0.43 -1.42 -4.00
C VAL A 9 1.02 -1.45 -3.54
N VAL A 10 1.78 -0.44 -3.95
CA VAL A 10 3.20 -0.27 -3.62
C VAL A 10 3.45 1.17 -3.21
N GLY A 11 4.45 1.38 -2.38
CA GLY A 11 4.82 2.73 -1.98
C GLY A 11 5.82 2.75 -0.86
N GLN A 12 5.98 3.93 -0.27
CA GLN A 12 6.88 4.18 0.85
C GLN A 12 6.20 5.05 1.89
N ALA A 13 6.81 5.10 3.08
CA ALA A 13 6.41 5.99 4.16
C ALA A 13 7.55 6.94 4.50
N PHE A 14 7.22 8.21 4.74
CA PHE A 14 8.19 9.27 5.02
C PHE A 14 7.76 10.10 6.23
N ASP A 15 8.76 10.65 6.95
CA ASP A 15 8.50 11.63 8.00
C ASP A 15 8.30 13.04 7.42
N LEU A 16 8.16 14.03 8.30
CA LEU A 16 7.99 15.44 7.90
C LEU A 16 9.12 15.97 7.04
N ASN A 17 10.32 15.46 7.20
CA ASN A 17 11.50 15.90 6.45
C ASN A 17 11.78 14.99 5.25
N LEU A 18 10.82 14.14 4.88
CA LEU A 18 10.91 13.19 3.78
C LEU A 18 11.98 12.12 3.99
N ASN A 19 12.35 11.84 5.24
CA ASN A 19 13.18 10.69 5.58
C ASN A 19 12.33 9.43 5.63
N PRO A 20 12.88 8.27 5.23
CA PRO A 20 12.12 7.02 5.26
C PRO A 20 11.69 6.65 6.68
N ARG A 21 10.44 6.25 6.85
CA ARG A 21 9.91 5.70 8.10
C ARG A 21 9.77 4.20 7.95
N ILE A 22 10.69 3.46 8.57
CA ILE A 22 10.79 2.00 8.48
C ILE A 22 10.15 1.37 9.72
N GLY A 23 9.47 0.23 9.52
CA GLY A 23 8.88 -0.53 10.62
C GLY A 23 7.45 -0.12 10.99
N LEU A 24 6.82 0.74 10.19
CA LEU A 24 5.39 1.01 10.33
C LEU A 24 4.58 -0.05 9.61
N ILE A 25 3.30 -0.14 9.94
CA ILE A 25 2.37 -1.09 9.33
C ILE A 25 1.52 -0.38 8.30
N VAL A 26 1.45 -0.94 7.09
CA VAL A 26 0.48 -0.58 6.07
C VAL A 26 -0.60 -1.66 6.09
N HIS A 27 -1.81 -1.28 6.49
CA HIS A 27 -2.94 -2.18 6.60
C HIS A 27 -3.87 -2.00 5.41
N VAL A 28 -4.20 -3.11 4.74
CA VAL A 28 -5.16 -3.12 3.64
C VAL A 28 -6.33 -4.01 4.02
N GLU A 29 -7.54 -3.54 3.76
CA GLU A 29 -8.73 -4.36 3.91
C GLU A 29 -9.72 -4.10 2.78
N GLY A 30 -10.65 -5.03 2.61
CA GLY A 30 -11.66 -5.02 1.58
C GLY A 30 -11.50 -6.16 0.60
N GLY A 31 -12.55 -6.47 -0.16
CA GLY A 31 -12.53 -7.57 -1.12
C GLY A 31 -12.23 -8.94 -0.50
N GLY A 32 -12.57 -9.14 0.76
CA GLY A 32 -12.23 -10.37 1.48
C GLY A 32 -10.83 -10.40 2.08
N LEU A 33 -10.06 -9.33 1.93
CA LEU A 33 -8.68 -9.24 2.42
C LEU A 33 -8.58 -8.45 3.73
N SER A 34 -7.62 -8.83 4.56
CA SER A 34 -7.14 -8.05 5.69
C SER A 34 -5.65 -8.38 5.82
N ILE A 35 -4.78 -7.49 5.36
CA ILE A 35 -3.36 -7.76 5.19
C ILE A 35 -2.55 -6.60 5.77
N ASP A 36 -1.50 -6.94 6.49
CA ASP A 36 -0.50 -5.99 6.98
C ASP A 36 0.83 -6.23 6.30
N ALA A 37 1.51 -5.13 5.96
CA ALA A 37 2.89 -5.18 5.50
C ALA A 37 3.70 -4.13 6.25
N PHE A 38 4.98 -4.41 6.52
CA PHE A 38 5.87 -3.46 7.16
C PHE A 38 6.56 -2.57 6.13
N THR A 39 6.63 -1.28 6.43
CA THR A 39 7.49 -0.40 5.64
C THR A 39 8.95 -0.81 5.84
N GLY A 40 9.71 -0.81 4.74
CA GLY A 40 11.08 -1.33 4.73
C GLY A 40 11.17 -2.81 4.35
N SER A 41 10.04 -3.51 4.23
CA SER A 41 10.02 -4.94 3.86
C SER A 41 10.23 -5.18 2.37
N LYS A 42 10.17 -4.14 1.54
CA LYS A 42 10.35 -4.26 0.10
C LYS A 42 11.39 -3.24 -0.40
N PRO A 43 12.70 -3.53 -0.20
CA PRO A 43 13.76 -2.58 -0.57
C PRO A 43 13.80 -2.22 -2.05
N ALA A 44 13.28 -3.07 -2.92
CA ALA A 44 13.22 -2.78 -4.36
C ALA A 44 12.33 -1.58 -4.67
N VAL A 45 11.35 -1.26 -3.81
CA VAL A 45 10.49 -0.07 -3.95
C VAL A 45 11.22 1.16 -3.42
N GLY A 46 11.99 1.01 -2.35
CA GLY A 46 12.73 2.08 -1.70
C GLY A 46 13.06 1.73 -0.25
N PRO A 47 13.80 2.57 0.47
CA PRO A 47 14.21 2.27 1.86
C PRO A 47 13.06 1.99 2.81
N ALA A 48 11.93 2.69 2.66
CA ALA A 48 10.71 2.45 3.44
C ALA A 48 9.63 1.79 2.60
N GLY A 49 10.03 0.97 1.63
CA GLY A 49 9.14 0.36 0.66
C GLY A 49 8.23 -0.72 1.25
N TYR A 50 7.02 -0.80 0.70
CA TYR A 50 6.08 -1.89 0.94
C TYR A 50 5.41 -2.30 -0.36
N GLU A 51 4.88 -3.50 -0.38
CA GLU A 51 4.12 -4.02 -1.51
C GLU A 51 3.07 -4.99 -0.97
N ILE A 52 1.82 -4.82 -1.39
CA ILE A 52 0.72 -5.69 -0.97
C ILE A 52 -0.04 -6.12 -2.21
N GLN A 53 -0.13 -7.43 -2.43
CA GLN A 53 -0.92 -7.99 -3.52
C GLN A 53 -2.40 -7.98 -3.15
N LEU A 54 -3.24 -7.46 -4.05
CA LEU A 54 -4.68 -7.41 -3.87
C LEU A 54 -5.41 -8.51 -4.65
N SER A 55 -4.85 -8.92 -5.78
CA SER A 55 -5.46 -9.93 -6.65
C SER A 55 -4.40 -10.61 -7.52
N ASP A 56 -4.73 -11.75 -8.09
CA ASP A 56 -3.88 -12.50 -9.03
C ASP A 56 -4.03 -12.01 -10.47
N ARG A 57 -4.81 -10.98 -10.70
CA ARG A 57 -4.99 -10.34 -12.02
C ARG A 57 -5.55 -8.94 -11.83
N PRO A 58 -5.33 -8.04 -12.81
CA PRO A 58 -5.95 -6.73 -12.76
C PRO A 58 -7.48 -6.84 -12.86
N ILE A 59 -8.17 -6.18 -11.95
CA ILE A 59 -9.62 -6.06 -11.97
C ILE A 59 -9.99 -4.61 -11.69
N GLN A 60 -11.07 -4.16 -12.29
CA GLN A 60 -11.57 -2.81 -12.01
C GLN A 60 -12.41 -2.83 -10.75
N THR A 61 -12.04 -1.97 -9.77
CA THR A 61 -12.81 -1.78 -8.55
C THR A 61 -12.88 -0.30 -8.20
N SER A 62 -13.89 0.06 -7.42
CA SER A 62 -14.03 1.41 -6.89
C SER A 62 -14.53 1.30 -5.46
N GLY A 63 -13.71 1.72 -4.50
CA GLY A 63 -14.07 1.67 -3.09
C GLY A 63 -14.02 0.30 -2.44
N THR A 64 -13.58 -0.74 -3.16
CA THR A 64 -13.49 -2.10 -2.62
C THR A 64 -12.37 -2.24 -1.61
N TYR A 65 -11.21 -1.65 -1.90
CA TYR A 65 -10.01 -1.74 -1.05
C TYR A 65 -9.72 -0.40 -0.41
N LYS A 66 -9.28 -0.44 0.85
CA LYS A 66 -8.83 0.74 1.57
C LYS A 66 -7.57 0.45 2.35
N VAL A 67 -6.73 1.48 2.51
CA VAL A 67 -5.40 1.38 3.08
C VAL A 67 -5.27 2.37 4.23
N GLN A 68 -4.67 1.93 5.34
CA GLN A 68 -4.40 2.79 6.48
C GLN A 68 -2.98 2.55 6.98
N MET A 69 -2.28 3.62 7.32
CA MET A 69 -0.99 3.53 7.99
C MET A 69 -1.22 3.37 9.50
N ARG A 70 -0.48 2.45 10.12
CA ARG A 70 -0.56 2.15 11.56
C ARG A 70 0.83 2.07 12.17
N ASP A 71 0.92 2.32 13.48
CA ASP A 71 2.14 2.01 14.20
C ASP A 71 2.19 0.51 14.52
N THR A 72 3.29 0.06 15.14
CA THR A 72 3.49 -1.36 15.45
C THR A 72 2.53 -1.89 16.51
N GLY A 73 1.89 -1.02 17.26
CA GLY A 73 0.84 -1.38 18.21
C GLY A 73 -0.55 -1.45 17.58
N GLY A 74 -0.67 -1.18 16.28
CA GLY A 74 -1.94 -1.19 15.57
C GLY A 74 -2.72 0.11 15.66
N VAL A 75 -2.14 1.16 16.22
CA VAL A 75 -2.81 2.46 16.32
C VAL A 75 -2.74 3.17 14.96
N ALA A 76 -3.88 3.69 14.51
CA ALA A 76 -3.98 4.38 13.24
C ALA A 76 -3.15 5.67 13.23
N LEU A 77 -2.30 5.84 12.23
CA LEU A 77 -1.51 7.04 11.98
C LEU A 77 -2.08 7.86 10.83
N SER A 78 -3.05 7.34 10.11
CA SER A 78 -3.73 8.02 9.02
C SER A 78 -5.20 7.64 8.98
N ASP A 79 -5.99 8.40 8.24
CA ASP A 79 -7.31 7.93 7.81
C ASP A 79 -7.14 6.80 6.78
N PHE A 80 -8.22 6.07 6.53
CA PHE A 80 -8.23 5.13 5.42
C PHE A 80 -8.21 5.89 4.10
N VAL A 81 -7.39 5.40 3.17
CA VAL A 81 -7.36 5.85 1.78
C VAL A 81 -8.05 4.80 0.93
N THR A 82 -9.12 5.20 0.26
CA THR A 82 -9.87 4.30 -0.60
C THR A 82 -9.21 4.22 -1.96
N LEU A 83 -9.07 3.00 -2.48
CA LEU A 83 -8.41 2.75 -3.76
C LEU A 83 -9.45 2.55 -4.87
N SER A 84 -9.04 2.95 -6.09
CA SER A 84 -9.68 2.55 -7.34
C SER A 84 -8.66 1.78 -8.15
N THR A 85 -9.05 0.61 -8.65
CA THR A 85 -8.16 -0.24 -9.43
C THR A 85 -8.65 -0.36 -10.86
N SER A 86 -7.75 -0.78 -11.76
CA SER A 86 -8.01 -0.88 -13.19
C SER A 86 -7.86 -2.33 -13.66
N ALA A 87 -8.62 -2.70 -14.69
CA ALA A 87 -8.46 -4.00 -15.35
C ALA A 87 -7.28 -4.03 -16.32
N SER A 88 -6.55 -2.93 -16.47
CA SER A 88 -5.42 -2.84 -17.41
C SER A 88 -4.14 -3.38 -16.78
N CYS A 89 -3.41 -4.23 -17.50
CA CYS A 89 -2.16 -4.81 -17.01
C CYS A 89 -1.06 -3.79 -16.78
N ASP A 90 -1.06 -2.68 -17.50
CA ASP A 90 -0.08 -1.61 -17.34
C ASP A 90 -0.42 -0.64 -16.20
N LYS A 91 -1.54 -0.85 -15.53
CA LYS A 91 -1.98 -0.07 -14.36
C LYS A 91 -2.25 -0.96 -13.16
N ASN A 92 -1.58 -2.11 -13.10
CA ASN A 92 -1.82 -3.10 -12.05
C ASN A 92 -1.09 -2.81 -10.73
N ALA A 93 -0.17 -1.85 -10.71
CA ALA A 93 0.51 -1.40 -9.50
C ALA A 93 0.04 0.01 -9.15
N ILE A 94 -0.65 0.13 -8.01
CA ILE A 94 -1.13 1.43 -7.52
C ILE A 94 -0.05 1.99 -6.62
N LEU A 95 0.47 3.17 -6.96
CA LEU A 95 1.45 3.85 -6.12
C LEU A 95 0.74 4.66 -5.04
N LEU A 96 1.06 4.37 -3.79
CA LEU A 96 0.53 5.10 -2.64
C LEU A 96 1.65 5.32 -1.63
N ASN A 97 2.08 6.56 -1.50
CA ASN A 97 3.06 6.97 -0.51
C ASN A 97 2.37 7.64 0.67
N PHE A 98 2.89 7.42 1.87
CA PHE A 98 2.43 8.10 3.06
C PHE A 98 3.49 9.08 3.52
N VAL A 99 3.06 10.31 3.83
CA VAL A 99 3.94 11.35 4.35
C VAL A 99 3.33 11.85 5.66
N GLN A 100 4.14 11.91 6.70
CA GLN A 100 3.72 12.41 8.00
C GLN A 100 3.30 13.88 7.86
N ALA A 101 2.13 14.23 8.41
CA ALA A 101 1.61 15.59 8.28
C ALA A 101 2.25 16.57 9.27
N ARG A 102 2.78 16.02 10.38
CA ARG A 102 3.48 16.80 11.41
C ARG A 102 4.10 15.89 12.48
#